data_9771cee27ae06fd178aef1f800faf9b9
#
_entry.id   9771cee27ae06fd178aef1f800faf9b9
#
_cell.length_a   1.000
_cell.length_b   1.000
_cell.length_c   1.000
_cell.angle_alpha   90.00
_cell.angle_beta   90.00
_cell.angle_gamma   90.00
#
_symmetry.space_group_name_H-M   'P 1'
#
loop_
_entity.id
_entity.type
_entity.pdbx_description
1 polymer ?
#
loop_
_entity_poly.entity_id
_entity_poly.type
_entity_poly.pdbx_seq_one_letter_code
_entity_poly.pdbx_strand_id
1 'polypeptide(L)'
;MDTRVADQLRLRGGHLDFIGRSHIWIDDYDRADSAQFAQFALANALAHTAPGQLEVLVFDDALRGVAAPFQEVNSGGEKILRHINDLQELNETIKYLHEHVRSVLNVIQGRTESLLDFRQQFSPKVEGFKLVVLSTIYHLLSDEIRDKLTVLLKAGPAAGVTFLIHSMKLKVNEEILDLTQLCDVDERTVYGNDGAVRGQFDPQSTDDLISVSRDVASAVANAQVEPVAFNEVQPLDAPWSQSSRDGIS
;
A
#
# COMPACT_ATOMS: atom_id res chain seq x y z
N MET A 1 16.22 0.78 11.84
CA MET A 1 15.50 0.87 10.55
C MET A 1 14.06 1.27 10.87
N ASP A 2 13.55 2.35 10.26
CA ASP A 2 12.19 2.82 10.48
C ASP A 2 11.20 1.81 9.87
N THR A 3 10.20 1.38 10.65
CA THR A 3 9.22 0.36 10.26
C THR A 3 7.79 0.90 10.22
N ARG A 4 7.64 2.24 10.32
CA ARG A 4 6.32 2.87 10.29
C ARG A 4 5.57 2.53 9.02
N VAL A 5 4.29 2.25 9.18
CA VAL A 5 3.35 2.00 8.08
C VAL A 5 2.06 2.74 8.39
N ALA A 6 1.45 3.33 7.38
CA ALA A 6 0.16 3.99 7.47
C ALA A 6 -0.97 2.96 7.59
N ASP A 7 -0.96 2.14 8.64
CA ASP A 7 -1.94 1.08 8.86
C ASP A 7 -3.34 1.60 9.23
N GLN A 8 -3.44 2.89 9.52
CA GLN A 8 -4.69 3.62 9.73
C GLN A 8 -4.69 4.93 8.95
N LEU A 9 -5.78 5.20 8.23
CA LEU A 9 -6.08 6.49 7.65
C LEU A 9 -6.81 7.34 8.69
N ARG A 10 -6.11 8.32 9.27
CA ARG A 10 -6.66 9.17 10.33
C ARG A 10 -7.55 10.26 9.74
N LEU A 11 -8.74 10.37 10.30
CA LEU A 11 -9.74 11.39 10.01
C LEU A 11 -9.97 12.23 11.26
N ARG A 12 -10.47 13.44 11.12
CA ARG A 12 -10.93 14.21 12.28
C ARG A 12 -12.20 13.55 12.83
N GLY A 13 -12.10 13.04 14.05
CA GLY A 13 -13.20 12.33 14.73
C GLY A 13 -13.26 10.81 14.48
N GLY A 14 -12.28 10.23 13.75
CA GLY A 14 -12.24 8.79 13.54
C GLY A 14 -11.04 8.31 12.73
N HIS A 15 -11.12 7.10 12.24
CA HIS A 15 -10.11 6.51 11.34
C HIS A 15 -10.74 5.39 10.50
N LEU A 16 -10.03 5.02 9.43
CA LEU A 16 -10.26 3.80 8.65
C LEU A 16 -9.03 2.91 8.77
N ASP A 17 -9.21 1.60 8.81
CA ASP A 17 -8.11 0.66 8.66
C ASP A 17 -7.53 0.78 7.26
N PHE A 18 -6.19 0.76 7.13
CA PHE A 18 -5.55 1.04 5.86
C PHE A 18 -4.43 0.04 5.52
N ILE A 19 -3.21 0.48 5.27
CA ILE A 19 -2.15 -0.35 4.71
C ILE A 19 -1.92 -1.64 5.51
N GLY A 20 -2.13 -2.79 4.87
CA GLY A 20 -1.95 -4.11 5.47
C GLY A 20 -3.04 -4.51 6.47
N ARG A 21 -4.14 -3.74 6.58
CA ARG A 21 -5.29 -4.07 7.44
C ARG A 21 -6.57 -4.29 6.66
N SER A 22 -6.90 -3.38 5.76
CA SER A 22 -8.16 -3.44 5.00
C SER A 22 -8.04 -2.69 3.69
N HIS A 23 -9.01 -2.89 2.82
CA HIS A 23 -9.19 -2.13 1.60
C HIS A 23 -10.16 -0.98 1.83
N ILE A 24 -10.02 0.08 1.05
CA ILE A 24 -10.95 1.22 1.04
C ILE A 24 -11.60 1.28 -0.33
N TRP A 25 -12.93 1.31 -0.37
CA TRP A 25 -13.71 1.60 -1.56
C TRP A 25 -14.33 2.98 -1.44
N ILE A 26 -13.96 3.90 -2.30
CA ILE A 26 -14.52 5.24 -2.38
C ILE A 26 -15.58 5.25 -3.49
N ASP A 27 -16.84 5.48 -3.12
CA ASP A 27 -17.91 5.60 -4.12
C ASP A 27 -17.74 6.89 -4.92
N ASP A 28 -17.70 6.76 -6.23
CA ASP A 28 -17.49 7.86 -7.17
C ASP A 28 -18.83 8.52 -7.57
N TYR A 29 -19.74 8.70 -6.61
CA TYR A 29 -21.00 9.39 -6.85
C TYR A 29 -20.78 10.90 -7.06
N ASP A 30 -20.03 11.56 -6.18
CA ASP A 30 -19.50 12.91 -6.37
C ASP A 30 -18.01 12.86 -6.71
N ARG A 31 -17.71 13.11 -7.98
CA ARG A 31 -16.35 12.96 -8.52
C ARG A 31 -15.34 13.92 -7.91
N ALA A 32 -15.75 15.11 -7.47
CA ALA A 32 -14.82 16.09 -6.92
C ALA A 32 -14.40 15.69 -5.52
N ASP A 33 -15.35 15.39 -4.65
CA ASP A 33 -15.08 15.06 -3.26
C ASP A 33 -14.44 13.69 -3.12
N SER A 34 -14.90 12.69 -3.88
CA SER A 34 -14.32 11.34 -3.89
C SER A 34 -12.87 11.35 -4.39
N ALA A 35 -12.56 12.14 -5.43
CA ALA A 35 -11.20 12.28 -5.93
C ALA A 35 -10.27 12.97 -4.91
N GLN A 36 -10.75 14.02 -4.23
CA GLN A 36 -9.99 14.70 -3.16
C GLN A 36 -9.71 13.74 -1.98
N PHE A 37 -10.69 12.92 -1.60
CA PHE A 37 -10.48 11.94 -0.55
C PHE A 37 -9.51 10.84 -0.98
N ALA A 38 -9.55 10.38 -2.23
CA ALA A 38 -8.58 9.44 -2.76
C ALA A 38 -7.15 10.00 -2.75
N GLN A 39 -6.98 11.27 -3.12
CA GLN A 39 -5.70 11.98 -3.05
C GLN A 39 -5.21 12.12 -1.60
N PHE A 40 -6.11 12.49 -0.68
CA PHE A 40 -5.80 12.55 0.76
C PHE A 40 -5.34 11.19 1.30
N ALA A 41 -6.02 10.10 0.95
CA ALA A 41 -5.64 8.76 1.38
C ALA A 41 -4.26 8.35 0.83
N LEU A 42 -4.00 8.63 -0.45
CA LEU A 42 -2.70 8.36 -1.08
C LEU A 42 -1.58 9.19 -0.45
N ALA A 43 -1.79 10.50 -0.23
CA ALA A 43 -0.84 11.37 0.46
C ALA A 43 -0.51 10.85 1.88
N ASN A 44 -1.53 10.40 2.62
CA ASN A 44 -1.37 9.83 3.95
C ASN A 44 -0.54 8.54 3.93
N ALA A 45 -0.81 7.64 2.98
CA ALA A 45 -0.02 6.42 2.80
C ALA A 45 1.45 6.72 2.54
N LEU A 46 1.75 7.66 1.64
CA LEU A 46 3.11 8.04 1.29
C LEU A 46 3.85 8.76 2.44
N ALA A 47 3.18 9.72 3.10
CA ALA A 47 3.81 10.53 4.16
C ALA A 47 4.06 9.75 5.46
N HIS A 48 3.22 8.76 5.77
CA HIS A 48 3.27 8.03 7.05
C HIS A 48 3.83 6.62 6.96
N THR A 49 4.25 6.17 5.77
CA THR A 49 5.00 4.93 5.61
C THR A 49 6.48 5.24 5.43
N ALA A 50 7.32 4.49 6.13
CA ALA A 50 8.77 4.69 6.08
C ALA A 50 9.32 4.44 4.67
N PRO A 51 10.41 5.12 4.26
CA PRO A 51 11.07 4.91 2.98
C PRO A 51 11.38 3.44 2.69
N GLY A 52 11.16 3.00 1.46
CA GLY A 52 11.39 1.62 1.02
C GLY A 52 10.39 0.59 1.56
N GLN A 53 9.32 1.02 2.24
CA GLN A 53 8.34 0.11 2.84
C GLN A 53 7.03 0.02 2.05
N LEU A 54 6.80 0.90 1.09
CA LEU A 54 5.58 0.96 0.29
C LEU A 54 5.90 1.06 -1.21
N GLU A 55 5.30 0.21 -2.00
CA GLU A 55 5.16 0.37 -3.45
C GLU A 55 3.72 0.73 -3.77
N VAL A 56 3.52 1.76 -4.61
CA VAL A 56 2.21 2.22 -5.07
C VAL A 56 2.05 1.87 -6.54
N LEU A 57 0.98 1.15 -6.86
CA LEU A 57 0.62 0.73 -8.20
C LEU A 57 -0.68 1.44 -8.60
N VAL A 58 -0.67 2.21 -9.68
CA VAL A 58 -1.81 3.07 -10.04
C VAL A 58 -2.36 2.67 -11.39
N PHE A 59 -3.62 2.26 -11.42
CA PHE A 59 -4.41 2.09 -12.62
C PHE A 59 -5.55 3.13 -12.62
N ASP A 60 -5.53 4.07 -13.55
CA ASP A 60 -6.49 5.17 -13.65
C ASP A 60 -6.97 5.33 -15.10
N ASP A 61 -7.75 4.37 -15.58
CA ASP A 61 -8.36 4.40 -16.92
C ASP A 61 -9.56 5.36 -17.01
N ALA A 62 -10.11 5.72 -15.87
CA ALA A 62 -11.18 6.70 -15.78
C ALA A 62 -10.67 8.15 -15.75
N LEU A 63 -9.35 8.35 -15.81
CA LEU A 63 -8.66 9.66 -15.89
C LEU A 63 -9.08 10.62 -14.77
N ARG A 64 -9.21 10.13 -13.55
CA ARG A 64 -9.57 10.94 -12.38
C ARG A 64 -8.39 11.71 -11.79
N GLY A 65 -7.16 11.37 -12.20
CA GLY A 65 -5.94 12.07 -11.83
C GLY A 65 -5.56 11.93 -10.34
N VAL A 66 -5.97 10.83 -9.69
CA VAL A 66 -5.69 10.61 -8.26
C VAL A 66 -4.19 10.69 -7.96
N ALA A 67 -3.35 10.13 -8.83
CA ALA A 67 -1.90 10.11 -8.66
C ALA A 67 -1.17 11.29 -9.32
N ALA A 68 -1.86 12.18 -10.01
CA ALA A 68 -1.24 13.27 -10.76
C ALA A 68 -0.32 14.17 -9.91
N PRO A 69 -0.64 14.55 -8.66
CA PRO A 69 0.24 15.37 -7.82
C PRO A 69 1.52 14.67 -7.33
N PHE A 70 1.58 13.32 -7.44
CA PHE A 70 2.63 12.52 -6.81
C PHE A 70 3.74 12.07 -7.78
N GLN A 71 3.89 12.72 -8.93
CA GLN A 71 4.88 12.35 -9.95
C GLN A 71 6.33 12.47 -9.46
N GLU A 72 6.61 13.41 -8.58
CA GLU A 72 7.96 13.66 -8.08
C GLU A 72 8.43 12.64 -7.03
N VAL A 73 7.54 11.76 -6.53
CA VAL A 73 7.87 10.78 -5.49
C VAL A 73 9.00 9.83 -5.89
N ASN A 74 9.18 9.59 -7.18
CA ASN A 74 10.24 8.73 -7.73
C ASN A 74 11.59 9.45 -7.92
N SER A 75 11.66 10.76 -7.70
CA SER A 75 12.90 11.53 -7.90
C SER A 75 13.99 11.22 -6.86
N GLY A 76 13.63 10.54 -5.75
CA GLY A 76 14.56 10.08 -4.72
C GLY A 76 15.41 8.86 -5.08
N GLY A 77 15.29 8.32 -6.31
CA GLY A 77 16.08 7.20 -6.81
C GLY A 77 15.42 5.82 -6.62
N GLU A 78 14.38 5.71 -5.85
CA GLU A 78 13.53 4.52 -5.74
C GLU A 78 12.24 4.68 -6.57
N LYS A 79 11.76 3.55 -7.14
CA LYS A 79 10.51 3.50 -7.88
C LYS A 79 9.37 3.19 -6.91
N ILE A 80 8.89 4.22 -6.20
CA ILE A 80 7.82 4.09 -5.20
C ILE A 80 6.45 4.00 -5.88
N LEU A 81 6.21 4.80 -6.93
CA LEU A 81 4.94 4.87 -7.64
C LEU A 81 5.13 4.42 -9.08
N ARG A 82 4.32 3.45 -9.52
CA ARG A 82 4.28 2.93 -10.88
C ARG A 82 2.88 3.05 -11.45
N HIS A 83 2.78 3.62 -12.64
CA HIS A 83 1.54 3.63 -13.43
C HIS A 83 1.38 2.32 -14.19
N ILE A 84 0.14 1.87 -14.27
CA ILE A 84 -0.35 0.76 -15.07
C ILE A 84 -1.16 1.39 -16.21
N ASN A 85 -0.72 1.22 -17.46
CA ASN A 85 -1.20 2.04 -18.57
C ASN A 85 -2.41 1.44 -19.28
N ASP A 86 -2.59 0.13 -19.23
CA ASP A 86 -3.67 -0.57 -19.91
C ASP A 86 -4.12 -1.85 -19.17
N LEU A 87 -5.18 -2.46 -19.68
CA LEU A 87 -5.76 -3.69 -19.11
C LEU A 87 -4.82 -4.90 -19.19
N GLN A 88 -3.92 -4.94 -20.15
CA GLN A 88 -2.93 -6.02 -20.25
C GLN A 88 -1.92 -5.89 -19.11
N GLU A 89 -1.37 -4.70 -18.92
CA GLU A 89 -0.45 -4.42 -17.81
C GLU A 89 -1.14 -4.60 -16.44
N LEU A 90 -2.43 -4.26 -16.33
CA LEU A 90 -3.23 -4.56 -15.14
C LEU A 90 -3.29 -6.06 -14.88
N ASN A 91 -3.56 -6.88 -15.87
CA ASN A 91 -3.62 -8.33 -15.72
C ASN A 91 -2.25 -8.92 -15.34
N GLU A 92 -1.16 -8.41 -15.87
CA GLU A 92 0.21 -8.79 -15.48
C GLU A 92 0.52 -8.37 -14.03
N THR A 93 0.11 -7.16 -13.65
CA THR A 93 0.23 -6.67 -12.28
C THR A 93 -0.57 -7.52 -11.29
N ILE A 94 -1.78 -7.93 -11.64
CA ILE A 94 -2.59 -8.83 -10.82
C ILE A 94 -1.87 -10.19 -10.63
N LYS A 95 -1.26 -10.75 -11.66
CA LYS A 95 -0.46 -11.99 -11.53
C LYS A 95 0.72 -11.79 -10.58
N TYR A 96 1.46 -10.69 -10.73
CA TYR A 96 2.54 -10.31 -9.82
C TYR A 96 2.06 -10.22 -8.36
N LEU A 97 0.91 -9.58 -8.12
CA LEU A 97 0.34 -9.47 -6.78
C LEU A 97 -0.09 -10.84 -6.20
N HIS A 98 -0.62 -11.75 -7.02
CA HIS A 98 -0.92 -13.11 -6.58
C HIS A 98 0.34 -13.88 -6.15
N GLU A 99 1.43 -13.75 -6.90
CA GLU A 99 2.71 -14.37 -6.55
C GLU A 99 3.28 -13.76 -5.26
N HIS A 100 3.22 -12.43 -5.11
CA HIS A 100 3.61 -11.72 -3.90
C HIS A 100 2.81 -12.21 -2.68
N VAL A 101 1.47 -12.25 -2.77
CA VAL A 101 0.59 -12.73 -1.70
C VAL A 101 0.97 -14.17 -1.30
N ARG A 102 1.16 -15.05 -2.29
CA ARG A 102 1.57 -16.44 -2.02
C ARG A 102 2.91 -16.51 -1.32
N SER A 103 3.90 -15.74 -1.78
CA SER A 103 5.24 -15.70 -1.18
C SER A 103 5.19 -15.23 0.27
N VAL A 104 4.50 -14.13 0.54
CA VAL A 104 4.37 -13.58 1.90
C VAL A 104 3.63 -14.54 2.82
N LEU A 105 2.48 -15.08 2.40
CA LEU A 105 1.70 -16.02 3.22
C LEU A 105 2.51 -17.27 3.57
N ASN A 106 3.34 -17.78 2.68
CA ASN A 106 4.24 -18.89 2.97
C ASN A 106 5.28 -18.56 4.07
N VAL A 107 5.74 -17.31 4.12
CA VAL A 107 6.73 -16.86 5.14
C VAL A 107 6.07 -16.69 6.51
N ILE A 108 4.87 -16.11 6.56
CA ILE A 108 4.17 -15.80 7.82
C ILE A 108 3.36 -16.98 8.37
N GLN A 109 3.07 -17.98 7.53
CA GLN A 109 2.24 -19.13 7.90
C GLN A 109 2.73 -19.82 9.17
N GLY A 110 1.83 -20.01 10.13
CA GLY A 110 2.12 -20.64 11.42
C GLY A 110 2.91 -19.75 12.39
N ARG A 111 3.14 -18.49 12.07
CA ARG A 111 3.87 -17.52 12.91
C ARG A 111 3.01 -16.33 13.31
N THR A 112 2.34 -15.71 12.35
CA THR A 112 1.45 -14.55 12.58
C THR A 112 0.27 -14.59 11.63
N GLU A 113 -0.74 -13.75 11.90
CA GLU A 113 -1.93 -13.64 11.05
C GLU A 113 -1.74 -12.70 9.86
N SER A 114 -0.78 -11.75 9.96
CA SER A 114 -0.52 -10.78 8.91
C SER A 114 0.96 -10.43 8.76
N LEU A 115 1.32 -9.86 7.62
CA LEU A 115 2.64 -9.28 7.37
C LEU A 115 2.94 -8.14 8.34
N LEU A 116 1.94 -7.35 8.69
CA LEU A 116 2.09 -6.24 9.65
C LEU A 116 2.54 -6.76 11.01
N ASP A 117 1.85 -7.78 11.54
CA ASP A 117 2.19 -8.41 12.82
C ASP A 117 3.56 -9.10 12.77
N PHE A 118 3.86 -9.76 11.64
CA PHE A 118 5.14 -10.41 11.43
C PHE A 118 6.29 -9.40 11.52
N ARG A 119 6.16 -8.25 10.89
CA ARG A 119 7.21 -7.22 10.89
C ARG A 119 7.40 -6.56 12.25
N GLN A 120 6.34 -6.44 13.04
CA GLN A 120 6.42 -5.92 14.41
C GLN A 120 7.14 -6.91 15.34
N GLN A 121 6.94 -8.21 15.14
CA GLN A 121 7.46 -9.24 16.04
C GLN A 121 8.84 -9.79 15.65
N PHE A 122 9.14 -9.92 14.36
CA PHE A 122 10.30 -10.69 13.92
C PHE A 122 11.35 -9.90 13.14
N SER A 123 10.98 -9.21 12.08
CA SER A 123 11.97 -8.53 11.24
C SER A 123 11.37 -7.52 10.27
N PRO A 124 11.98 -6.33 10.16
CA PRO A 124 11.62 -5.35 9.12
C PRO A 124 12.16 -5.69 7.72
N LYS A 125 13.00 -6.73 7.56
CA LYS A 125 13.64 -7.10 6.27
C LYS A 125 12.79 -7.98 5.37
N VAL A 126 11.51 -8.14 5.67
CA VAL A 126 10.54 -8.83 4.80
C VAL A 126 10.04 -7.84 3.75
N GLU A 127 9.51 -8.36 2.65
CA GLU A 127 8.95 -7.56 1.56
C GLU A 127 8.03 -6.42 2.05
N GLY A 128 8.10 -5.27 1.35
CA GLY A 128 7.31 -4.09 1.66
C GLY A 128 5.82 -4.28 1.35
N PHE A 129 5.03 -3.31 1.78
CA PHE A 129 3.60 -3.25 1.50
C PHE A 129 3.34 -2.78 0.07
N LYS A 130 2.18 -3.17 -0.49
CA LYS A 130 1.72 -2.75 -1.81
C LYS A 130 0.39 -2.02 -1.65
N LEU A 131 0.32 -0.80 -2.15
CA LEU A 131 -0.93 -0.05 -2.30
C LEU A 131 -1.32 -0.01 -3.77
N VAL A 132 -2.46 -0.58 -4.10
CA VAL A 132 -3.00 -0.56 -5.45
C VAL A 132 -4.12 0.47 -5.51
N VAL A 133 -3.88 1.57 -6.21
CA VAL A 133 -4.90 2.57 -6.52
C VAL A 133 -5.60 2.12 -7.80
N LEU A 134 -6.87 1.75 -7.68
CA LEU A 134 -7.69 1.27 -8.79
C LEU A 134 -8.81 2.28 -9.06
N SER A 135 -8.54 3.23 -9.95
CA SER A 135 -9.47 4.29 -10.36
C SER A 135 -10.07 3.92 -11.71
N THR A 136 -11.20 3.23 -11.69
CA THR A 136 -11.83 2.63 -12.88
C THR A 136 -13.33 2.50 -12.71
N ILE A 137 -14.04 2.11 -13.76
CA ILE A 137 -15.43 1.67 -13.66
C ILE A 137 -15.45 0.15 -13.43
N TYR A 138 -15.40 -0.26 -12.16
CA TYR A 138 -15.15 -1.65 -11.75
C TYR A 138 -16.05 -2.69 -12.44
N HIS A 139 -17.35 -2.39 -12.61
CA HIS A 139 -18.28 -3.32 -13.24
C HIS A 139 -18.07 -3.51 -14.76
N LEU A 140 -17.25 -2.67 -15.39
CA LEU A 140 -16.87 -2.80 -16.81
C LEU A 140 -15.59 -3.64 -17.00
N LEU A 141 -14.86 -3.95 -15.93
CA LEU A 141 -13.76 -4.90 -16.00
C LEU A 141 -14.29 -6.29 -16.42
N SER A 142 -13.48 -7.06 -17.14
CA SER A 142 -13.85 -8.43 -17.51
C SER A 142 -14.07 -9.31 -16.27
N ASP A 143 -14.91 -10.34 -16.40
CA ASP A 143 -15.17 -11.30 -15.33
C ASP A 143 -13.86 -11.93 -14.83
N GLU A 144 -12.95 -12.29 -15.75
CA GLU A 144 -11.64 -12.87 -15.40
C GLU A 144 -10.82 -11.94 -14.49
N ILE A 145 -10.79 -10.64 -14.80
CA ILE A 145 -10.07 -9.64 -13.98
C ILE A 145 -10.76 -9.50 -12.63
N ARG A 146 -12.08 -9.40 -12.60
CA ARG A 146 -12.84 -9.25 -11.35
C ARG A 146 -12.69 -10.47 -10.42
N ASP A 147 -12.71 -11.67 -10.96
CA ASP A 147 -12.49 -12.89 -10.19
C ASP A 147 -11.10 -12.92 -9.54
N LYS A 148 -10.06 -12.57 -10.31
CA LYS A 148 -8.69 -12.45 -9.79
C LYS A 148 -8.57 -11.36 -8.73
N LEU A 149 -9.18 -10.21 -8.94
CA LEU A 149 -9.20 -9.13 -7.95
C LEU A 149 -9.92 -9.57 -6.67
N THR A 150 -11.01 -10.31 -6.77
CA THR A 150 -11.75 -10.84 -5.61
C THR A 150 -10.86 -11.72 -4.73
N VAL A 151 -10.01 -12.56 -5.33
CA VAL A 151 -9.05 -13.37 -4.56
C VAL A 151 -8.03 -12.47 -3.83
N LEU A 152 -7.54 -11.42 -4.49
CA LEU A 152 -6.62 -10.45 -3.88
C LEU A 152 -7.30 -9.63 -2.78
N LEU A 153 -8.57 -9.26 -2.94
CA LEU A 153 -9.33 -8.59 -1.90
C LEU A 153 -9.52 -9.47 -0.65
N LYS A 154 -9.66 -10.80 -0.81
CA LYS A 154 -9.77 -11.73 0.31
C LYS A 154 -8.45 -11.95 1.06
N ALA A 155 -7.36 -12.12 0.36
CA ALA A 155 -6.07 -12.53 0.93
C ALA A 155 -5.05 -11.40 1.07
N GLY A 156 -5.26 -10.29 0.37
CA GLY A 156 -4.30 -9.20 0.26
C GLY A 156 -3.90 -8.55 1.58
N PRO A 157 -4.85 -8.16 2.45
CA PRO A 157 -4.51 -7.46 3.69
C PRO A 157 -3.54 -8.25 4.57
N ALA A 158 -3.75 -9.55 4.72
CA ALA A 158 -2.84 -10.43 5.47
C ALA A 158 -1.43 -10.45 4.87
N ALA A 159 -1.30 -10.31 3.56
CA ALA A 159 -0.02 -10.29 2.84
C ALA A 159 0.53 -8.87 2.58
N GLY A 160 -0.07 -7.84 3.17
CA GLY A 160 0.38 -6.45 3.01
C GLY A 160 -0.02 -5.81 1.68
N VAL A 161 -0.99 -6.37 0.95
CA VAL A 161 -1.56 -5.79 -0.26
C VAL A 161 -2.87 -5.10 0.07
N THR A 162 -2.92 -3.80 -0.13
CA THR A 162 -4.11 -2.96 0.13
C THR A 162 -4.60 -2.35 -1.18
N PHE A 163 -5.90 -2.33 -1.37
CA PHE A 163 -6.54 -1.63 -2.49
C PHE A 163 -7.22 -0.35 -2.00
N LEU A 164 -6.97 0.73 -2.72
CA LEU A 164 -7.72 1.98 -2.68
C LEU A 164 -8.51 2.03 -3.98
N ILE A 165 -9.78 1.61 -3.92
CA ILE A 165 -10.65 1.53 -5.09
C ILE A 165 -11.46 2.81 -5.16
N HIS A 166 -11.32 3.54 -6.27
CA HIS A 166 -12.10 4.73 -6.58
C HIS A 166 -13.01 4.42 -7.77
N SER A 167 -14.23 4.04 -7.48
CA SER A 167 -15.19 3.55 -8.47
C SER A 167 -16.62 3.67 -7.97
N MET A 168 -17.55 3.84 -8.91
CA MET A 168 -18.99 3.75 -8.59
C MET A 168 -19.31 2.35 -8.05
N LYS A 169 -20.02 2.27 -6.93
CA LYS A 169 -20.50 1.00 -6.35
C LYS A 169 -21.66 0.38 -7.13
N LEU A 170 -22.27 1.15 -8.05
CA LEU A 170 -23.38 0.71 -8.86
C LEU A 170 -23.04 -0.56 -9.66
N LYS A 171 -23.88 -1.59 -9.60
CA LYS A 171 -23.72 -2.91 -10.26
C LYS A 171 -22.55 -3.73 -9.75
N VAL A 172 -21.96 -3.40 -8.61
CA VAL A 172 -20.96 -4.21 -7.94
C VAL A 172 -21.66 -5.18 -6.99
N ASN A 173 -21.20 -6.42 -6.91
CA ASN A 173 -21.75 -7.43 -6.01
C ASN A 173 -21.49 -7.03 -4.55
N GLU A 174 -22.49 -7.17 -3.69
CA GLU A 174 -22.36 -6.90 -2.25
C GLU A 174 -21.22 -7.70 -1.60
N GLU A 175 -21.02 -8.96 -1.99
CA GLU A 175 -19.89 -9.77 -1.50
C GLU A 175 -18.52 -9.11 -1.72
N ILE A 176 -18.35 -8.36 -2.82
CA ILE A 176 -17.12 -7.63 -3.12
C ILE A 176 -17.03 -6.38 -2.27
N LEU A 177 -18.14 -5.65 -2.12
CA LEU A 177 -18.19 -4.45 -1.28
C LEU A 177 -17.91 -4.78 0.18
N ASP A 178 -18.40 -5.92 0.68
CA ASP A 178 -18.18 -6.39 2.05
C ASP A 178 -16.71 -6.74 2.36
N LEU A 179 -15.89 -6.95 1.32
CA LEU A 179 -14.43 -7.12 1.48
C LEU A 179 -13.69 -5.79 1.67
N THR A 180 -14.39 -4.67 1.63
CA THR A 180 -13.81 -3.34 1.68
C THR A 180 -14.52 -2.47 2.72
N GLN A 181 -13.86 -1.41 3.15
CA GLN A 181 -14.51 -0.31 3.85
C GLN A 181 -15.10 0.62 2.79
N LEU A 182 -16.41 0.48 2.53
CA LEU A 182 -17.12 1.34 1.58
C LEU A 182 -17.30 2.74 2.19
N CYS A 183 -16.86 3.76 1.47
CA CYS A 183 -16.90 5.16 1.85
C CYS A 183 -17.72 5.96 0.83
N ASP A 184 -18.79 6.58 1.30
CA ASP A 184 -19.45 7.68 0.60
C ASP A 184 -18.86 8.99 1.11
N VAL A 185 -18.56 9.92 0.22
CA VAL A 185 -17.93 11.21 0.57
C VAL A 185 -18.87 12.34 0.16
N ASP A 186 -19.16 13.21 1.13
CA ASP A 186 -19.95 14.41 0.92
C ASP A 186 -19.24 15.59 1.58
N GLU A 187 -18.89 16.58 0.77
CA GLU A 187 -18.00 17.70 1.14
C GLU A 187 -16.68 17.18 1.75
N ARG A 188 -16.56 17.19 3.06
CA ARG A 188 -15.38 16.74 3.81
C ARG A 188 -15.67 15.59 4.75
N THR A 189 -16.88 15.09 4.72
CA THR A 189 -17.35 14.04 5.64
C THR A 189 -17.35 12.70 4.92
N VAL A 190 -16.78 11.70 5.59
CA VAL A 190 -16.72 10.33 5.13
C VAL A 190 -17.75 9.51 5.88
N TYR A 191 -18.64 8.86 5.15
CA TYR A 191 -19.67 7.99 5.66
C TYR A 191 -19.36 6.54 5.31
N GLY A 192 -19.67 5.61 6.21
CA GLY A 192 -19.63 4.19 5.91
C GLY A 192 -20.88 3.71 5.16
N ASN A 193 -20.88 2.45 4.72
CA ASN A 193 -22.03 1.82 4.04
C ASN A 193 -23.31 1.80 4.91
N ASP A 194 -23.15 1.83 6.21
CA ASP A 194 -24.23 1.94 7.20
C ASP A 194 -24.77 3.38 7.39
N GLY A 195 -24.25 4.34 6.64
CA GLY A 195 -24.55 5.76 6.77
C GLY A 195 -23.94 6.44 8.00
N ALA A 196 -23.14 5.72 8.80
CA ALA A 196 -22.49 6.30 9.96
C ALA A 196 -21.28 7.14 9.55
N VAL A 197 -21.10 8.28 10.21
CA VAL A 197 -19.94 9.15 10.01
C VAL A 197 -18.67 8.42 10.49
N ARG A 198 -17.71 8.27 9.60
CA ARG A 198 -16.36 7.72 9.91
C ARG A 198 -15.40 8.82 10.33
N GLY A 199 -15.65 10.05 9.97
CA GLY A 199 -14.86 11.22 10.31
C GLY A 199 -14.86 12.25 9.18
N GLN A 200 -13.99 13.25 9.32
CA GLN A 200 -13.81 14.29 8.31
C GLN A 200 -12.33 14.35 7.90
N PHE A 201 -12.09 14.68 6.63
CA PHE A 201 -10.75 14.95 6.12
C PHE A 201 -10.60 16.41 5.74
N ASP A 202 -9.36 16.89 5.74
CA ASP A 202 -9.05 18.23 5.24
C ASP A 202 -8.47 18.10 3.82
N PRO A 203 -9.21 18.55 2.78
CA PRO A 203 -8.71 18.54 1.42
C PRO A 203 -7.41 19.32 1.33
N GLN A 204 -6.42 18.71 0.68
CA GLN A 204 -5.13 19.34 0.45
C GLN A 204 -5.12 20.05 -0.91
N SER A 205 -4.43 21.19 -1.00
CA SER A 205 -4.20 21.84 -2.28
C SER A 205 -3.25 21.01 -3.15
N THR A 206 -3.27 21.21 -4.45
CA THR A 206 -2.31 20.56 -5.35
C THR A 206 -0.86 20.84 -4.96
N ASP A 207 -0.56 22.05 -4.51
CA ASP A 207 0.79 22.43 -4.07
C ASP A 207 1.19 21.68 -2.79
N ASP A 208 0.28 21.47 -1.85
CA ASP A 208 0.53 20.68 -0.65
C ASP A 208 0.82 19.23 -1.01
N LEU A 209 0.04 18.64 -1.93
CA LEU A 209 0.24 17.27 -2.40
C LEU A 209 1.58 17.09 -3.14
N ILE A 210 1.99 18.08 -3.95
CA ILE A 210 3.30 18.11 -4.60
C ILE A 210 4.41 18.21 -3.54
N SER A 211 4.21 19.02 -2.48
CA SER A 211 5.17 19.10 -1.37
C SER A 211 5.34 17.75 -0.69
N VAL A 212 4.26 17.05 -0.37
CA VAL A 212 4.32 15.67 0.17
C VAL A 212 5.14 14.76 -0.75
N SER A 213 4.92 14.83 -2.07
CA SER A 213 5.67 14.04 -3.06
C SER A 213 7.18 14.29 -2.99
N ARG A 214 7.62 15.57 -2.87
CA ARG A 214 9.02 15.96 -2.74
C ARG A 214 9.63 15.55 -1.41
N ASP A 215 8.88 15.69 -0.33
CA ASP A 215 9.33 15.32 1.01
C ASP A 215 9.60 13.81 1.11
N VAL A 216 8.72 12.99 0.53
CA VAL A 216 8.90 11.54 0.45
C VAL A 216 10.12 11.19 -0.40
N ALA A 217 10.28 11.79 -1.58
CA ALA A 217 11.46 11.59 -2.42
C ALA A 217 12.76 11.94 -1.70
N SER A 218 12.76 13.06 -0.97
CA SER A 218 13.92 13.52 -0.17
C SER A 218 14.22 12.54 0.97
N ALA A 219 13.19 12.04 1.65
CA ALA A 219 13.36 11.05 2.72
C ALA A 219 13.97 9.73 2.20
N VAL A 220 13.54 9.28 1.01
CA VAL A 220 14.09 8.09 0.35
C VAL A 220 15.55 8.30 -0.03
N ALA A 221 15.88 9.43 -0.67
CA ALA A 221 17.26 9.75 -1.04
C ALA A 221 18.18 9.79 0.19
N ASN A 222 17.72 10.36 1.30
CA ASN A 222 18.49 10.41 2.55
C ASN A 222 18.66 9.04 3.20
N ALA A 223 17.64 8.16 3.12
CA ALA A 223 17.72 6.81 3.67
C ALA A 223 18.74 5.92 2.91
N GLN A 224 18.99 6.21 1.63
CA GLN A 224 20.00 5.50 0.82
C GLN A 224 21.43 5.98 1.10
N VAL A 225 21.60 7.18 1.63
CA VAL A 225 22.93 7.81 1.87
C VAL A 225 23.51 7.48 3.25
N GLU A 226 22.74 6.89 4.19
CA GLU A 226 23.36 6.41 5.43
C GLU A 226 24.30 5.22 5.13
N PRO A 227 25.63 5.44 4.99
CA PRO A 227 26.57 4.35 4.86
C PRO A 227 26.55 3.61 6.20
N VAL A 228 26.22 2.32 6.18
CA VAL A 228 26.56 1.43 7.28
C VAL A 228 28.08 1.55 7.43
N ALA A 229 28.53 2.21 8.48
CA ALA A 229 29.95 2.33 8.75
C ALA A 229 30.52 0.91 8.80
N PHE A 230 31.48 0.61 7.93
CA PHE A 230 32.08 -0.72 7.77
C PHE A 230 32.67 -1.27 9.09
N ASN A 231 32.78 -0.41 10.10
CA ASN A 231 33.27 -0.71 11.44
C ASN A 231 32.21 -1.33 12.37
N GLU A 232 30.95 -1.37 11.99
CA GLU A 232 29.86 -2.00 12.78
C GLU A 232 29.56 -3.44 12.36
N VAL A 233 30.15 -3.90 11.27
CA VAL A 233 30.14 -5.32 10.92
C VAL A 233 31.29 -5.97 11.69
N GLN A 234 31.08 -6.25 12.97
CA GLN A 234 31.97 -7.24 13.63
C GLN A 234 31.83 -8.54 12.84
N PRO A 235 32.97 -9.09 12.34
CA PRO A 235 32.94 -10.44 11.80
C PRO A 235 32.41 -11.33 12.92
N LEU A 236 31.29 -12.01 12.69
CA LEU A 236 30.93 -13.16 13.50
C LEU A 236 32.12 -14.08 13.42
N ASP A 237 32.87 -14.23 14.52
CA ASP A 237 33.89 -15.24 14.63
C ASP A 237 33.27 -16.57 14.21
N ALA A 238 33.65 -17.01 13.03
CA ALA A 238 33.15 -18.26 12.50
C ALA A 238 33.60 -19.39 13.44
N PRO A 239 32.70 -20.22 13.96
CA PRO A 239 33.04 -21.29 14.90
C PRO A 239 33.89 -22.43 14.30
N TRP A 240 34.50 -22.19 13.13
CA TRP A 240 35.28 -23.19 12.35
C TRP A 240 36.80 -23.10 12.50
N SER A 241 37.32 -22.14 13.25
CA SER A 241 38.79 -21.97 13.34
C SER A 241 39.46 -22.75 14.47
N GLN A 242 38.72 -23.61 15.17
CA GLN A 242 39.30 -24.50 16.20
C GLN A 242 38.81 -25.93 16.05
N SER A 243 39.29 -26.64 15.05
CA SER A 243 39.47 -28.09 15.18
C SER A 243 40.28 -28.64 14.02
N SER A 244 41.35 -29.19 14.31
CA SER A 244 42.18 -30.17 13.61
C SER A 244 43.63 -29.74 13.43
N ARG A 245 44.31 -29.55 14.55
CA ARG A 245 45.76 -29.75 14.60
C ARG A 245 46.14 -30.26 15.99
N ASP A 246 45.69 -31.44 16.31
CA ASP A 246 46.37 -32.25 17.34
C ASP A 246 45.99 -33.70 17.12
N GLY A 247 47.01 -34.51 16.80
CA GLY A 247 46.99 -35.93 17.06
C GLY A 247 47.02 -36.88 15.88
N ILE A 248 48.17 -37.03 15.23
CA ILE A 248 48.62 -38.35 14.80
C ILE A 248 50.08 -38.41 15.21
N SER A 249 50.38 -39.17 16.24
CA SER A 249 51.65 -39.87 16.52
C SER A 249 51.34 -41.34 16.66
#